data_e16eff82348c0ce6bd1c149ae7b4e8f2
#
_entry.id   e16eff82348c0ce6bd1c149ae7b4e8f2
#
_cell.length_a   1.000
_cell.length_b   1.000
_cell.length_c   1.000
_cell.angle_alpha   90.00
_cell.angle_beta   90.00
_cell.angle_gamma   90.00
#
_symmetry.space_group_name_H-M   'P 1'
#
loop_
_entity.id
_entity.type
_entity.pdbx_description
1 polymer ?
#
loop_
_entity_poly.entity_id
_entity_poly.type
_entity_poly.pdbx_seq_one_letter_code
_entity_poly.pdbx_strand_id
1 'polypeptide(L)'
;MDRFDVCIAGAGVVGLAIAHRLLEAFPKASIVLTEQESDFGQHTSSRLSEVIHAGIYYAPGSLKARLCVEGKVALYAFCDKYRVPYRRVGKLILSNSSCDQAITKLAHSAKSNGVDDLEYWAEDRIKIAEPAVRAPHALFSPSTGILDSHQYMQTLLTLNEQRGMLYAPRTKITSVH
;
A
#
# COMPACT_ATOMS: atom_id res chain seq x y z
N MET A 1 3.85 37.61 2.14
CA MET A 1 3.92 36.43 1.25
C MET A 1 4.40 35.30 2.12
N ASP A 2 3.55 34.32 2.36
CA ASP A 2 3.91 33.20 3.20
C ASP A 2 5.01 32.37 2.52
N ARG A 3 6.01 31.93 3.28
CA ARG A 3 7.12 31.12 2.80
C ARG A 3 7.03 29.76 3.44
N PHE A 4 7.19 28.72 2.64
CA PHE A 4 7.24 27.33 3.07
C PHE A 4 8.58 26.71 2.65
N ASP A 5 9.09 25.80 3.46
CA ASP A 5 10.30 25.04 3.14
C ASP A 5 10.01 23.97 2.07
N VAL A 6 8.80 23.40 2.10
CA VAL A 6 8.36 22.36 1.16
C VAL A 6 6.93 22.61 0.70
N CYS A 7 6.71 22.52 -0.62
CA CYS A 7 5.40 22.46 -1.22
C CYS A 7 5.18 21.07 -1.87
N ILE A 8 4.11 20.39 -1.48
CA ILE A 8 3.71 19.10 -2.05
C ILE A 8 2.48 19.31 -2.90
N ALA A 9 2.54 18.92 -4.19
CA ALA A 9 1.43 19.02 -5.13
C ALA A 9 0.64 17.69 -5.16
N GLY A 10 -0.62 17.75 -4.74
CA GLY A 10 -1.57 16.64 -4.75
C GLY A 10 -1.71 15.93 -3.42
N ALA A 11 -2.95 15.93 -2.89
CA ALA A 11 -3.35 15.28 -1.65
C ALA A 11 -3.86 13.84 -1.87
N GLY A 12 -3.26 13.10 -2.79
CA GLY A 12 -3.43 11.66 -2.89
C GLY A 12 -2.62 10.93 -1.82
N VAL A 13 -2.75 9.60 -1.74
CA VAL A 13 -2.06 8.77 -0.73
C VAL A 13 -0.55 8.98 -0.71
N VAL A 14 0.08 9.21 -1.87
CA VAL A 14 1.53 9.41 -1.98
C VAL A 14 1.93 10.77 -1.38
N GLY A 15 1.25 11.86 -1.76
CA GLY A 15 1.54 13.20 -1.22
C GLY A 15 1.35 13.26 0.29
N LEU A 16 0.27 12.68 0.81
CA LEU A 16 -0.01 12.60 2.23
C LEU A 16 1.05 11.78 2.99
N ALA A 17 1.50 10.66 2.43
CA ALA A 17 2.55 9.84 3.04
C ALA A 17 3.92 10.52 3.01
N ILE A 18 4.25 11.23 1.92
CA ILE A 18 5.48 12.03 1.82
C ILE A 18 5.47 13.13 2.88
N ALA A 19 4.37 13.89 3.01
CA ALA A 19 4.22 14.92 4.02
C ALA A 19 4.44 14.34 5.43
N HIS A 20 3.82 13.18 5.72
CA HIS A 20 3.97 12.51 7.00
C HIS A 20 5.43 12.17 7.32
N ARG A 21 6.14 11.58 6.37
CA ARG A 21 7.56 11.21 6.54
C ARG A 21 8.48 12.43 6.66
N LEU A 22 8.21 13.49 5.91
CA LEU A 22 8.97 14.74 6.02
C LEU A 22 8.79 15.39 7.38
N LEU A 23 7.57 15.45 7.91
CA LEU A 23 7.29 16.00 9.24
C LEU A 23 7.88 15.15 10.38
N GLU A 24 8.04 13.84 10.18
CA GLU A 24 8.76 12.98 11.11
C GLU A 24 10.28 13.25 11.07
N ALA A 25 10.84 13.39 9.87
CA ALA A 25 12.28 13.59 9.70
C ALA A 25 12.73 15.04 10.02
N PHE A 26 11.86 16.00 9.74
CA PHE A 26 12.12 17.44 9.87
C PHE A 26 10.98 18.14 10.63
N PRO A 27 10.87 17.98 11.96
CA PRO A 27 9.72 18.45 12.73
C PRO A 27 9.52 19.97 12.75
N LYS A 28 10.53 20.74 12.30
CA LYS A 28 10.49 22.20 12.23
C LYS A 28 10.22 22.73 10.81
N ALA A 29 10.14 21.85 9.81
CA ALA A 29 9.90 22.26 8.43
C ALA A 29 8.46 22.76 8.27
N SER A 30 8.32 23.92 7.63
CA SER A 30 7.02 24.45 7.19
C SER A 30 6.61 23.78 5.87
N ILE A 31 5.52 23.00 5.89
CA ILE A 31 5.06 22.25 4.73
C ILE A 31 3.67 22.72 4.32
N VAL A 32 3.47 22.97 3.02
CA VAL A 32 2.15 23.15 2.42
C VAL A 32 1.85 21.97 1.48
N LEU A 33 0.67 21.38 1.62
CA LEU A 33 0.12 20.38 0.72
C LEU A 33 -1.03 21.00 -0.06
N THR A 34 -0.88 21.14 -1.37
CA THR A 34 -1.91 21.70 -2.24
C THR A 34 -2.68 20.58 -2.94
N GLU A 35 -3.98 20.81 -3.14
CA GLU A 35 -4.86 19.90 -3.90
C GLU A 35 -5.77 20.72 -4.80
N GLN A 36 -5.83 20.36 -6.08
CA GLN A 36 -6.67 21.08 -7.06
C GLN A 36 -8.17 20.87 -6.85
N GLU A 37 -8.54 19.69 -6.32
CA GLU A 37 -9.91 19.34 -6.03
C GLU A 37 -10.36 19.90 -4.67
N SER A 38 -11.64 19.72 -4.37
CA SER A 38 -12.23 20.20 -3.12
C SER A 38 -11.80 19.43 -1.89
N ASP A 39 -11.27 18.20 -2.08
CA ASP A 39 -10.89 17.32 -1.01
C ASP A 39 -9.75 16.38 -1.43
N PHE A 40 -9.13 15.68 -0.46
CA PHE A 40 -8.06 14.73 -0.71
C PHE A 40 -8.56 13.48 -1.46
N GLY A 41 -7.65 12.77 -2.13
CA GLY A 41 -7.88 11.43 -2.66
C GLY A 41 -8.86 11.33 -3.83
N GLN A 42 -9.28 12.42 -4.46
CA GLN A 42 -10.35 12.45 -5.46
C GLN A 42 -10.06 11.72 -6.78
N HIS A 43 -8.78 11.46 -7.09
CA HIS A 43 -8.38 10.81 -8.34
C HIS A 43 -7.99 9.33 -8.15
N THR A 44 -6.78 8.96 -8.57
CA THR A 44 -6.29 7.58 -8.55
C THR A 44 -6.36 6.93 -7.16
N SER A 45 -6.13 7.70 -6.10
CA SER A 45 -6.09 7.17 -4.73
C SER A 45 -7.45 6.69 -4.20
N SER A 46 -8.57 7.20 -4.73
CA SER A 46 -9.92 6.70 -4.39
C SER A 46 -10.39 5.53 -5.26
N ARG A 47 -9.56 5.10 -6.23
CA ARG A 47 -9.88 4.03 -7.19
C ARG A 47 -8.87 2.89 -7.10
N LEU A 48 -8.24 2.73 -5.94
CA LEU A 48 -7.31 1.66 -5.65
C LEU A 48 -8.08 0.36 -5.37
N SER A 49 -7.39 -0.77 -5.54
CA SER A 49 -7.91 -2.09 -5.15
C SER A 49 -7.92 -2.31 -3.64
N GLU A 50 -7.38 -1.37 -2.86
CA GLU A 50 -7.23 -1.42 -1.41
C GLU A 50 -6.42 -2.62 -0.89
N VAL A 51 -5.73 -3.32 -1.78
CA VAL A 51 -4.94 -4.50 -1.45
C VAL A 51 -3.58 -4.10 -0.86
N ILE A 52 -3.28 -4.64 0.31
CA ILE A 52 -1.94 -4.62 0.91
C ILE A 52 -1.15 -5.76 0.27
N HIS A 53 -0.32 -5.42 -0.73
CA HIS A 53 0.45 -6.40 -1.49
C HIS A 53 1.62 -6.98 -0.70
N ALA A 54 1.85 -8.29 -0.85
CA ALA A 54 2.96 -8.98 -0.18
C ALA A 54 4.33 -8.83 -0.87
N GLY A 55 4.38 -8.42 -2.15
CA GLY A 55 5.65 -8.29 -2.90
C GLY A 55 6.00 -9.48 -3.80
N ILE A 56 5.04 -10.38 -4.08
CA ILE A 56 5.24 -11.69 -4.71
C ILE A 56 5.73 -11.60 -6.16
N TYR A 57 5.19 -10.66 -6.95
CA TYR A 57 5.31 -10.66 -8.42
C TYR A 57 6.47 -9.83 -8.97
N TYR A 58 7.22 -9.14 -8.14
CA TYR A 58 8.22 -8.18 -8.62
C TYR A 58 9.56 -8.86 -8.87
N ALA A 59 10.31 -8.33 -9.85
CA ALA A 59 11.64 -8.84 -10.15
C ALA A 59 12.55 -8.76 -8.91
N PRO A 60 13.25 -9.86 -8.56
CA PRO A 60 14.16 -9.87 -7.43
C PRO A 60 15.20 -8.76 -7.52
N GLY A 61 15.50 -8.12 -6.39
CA GLY A 61 16.43 -7.01 -6.29
C GLY A 61 15.91 -5.66 -6.80
N SER A 62 14.69 -5.59 -7.36
CA SER A 62 14.11 -4.32 -7.79
C SER A 62 13.69 -3.46 -6.59
N LEU A 63 13.76 -2.14 -6.78
CA LEU A 63 13.25 -1.17 -5.79
C LEU A 63 11.79 -1.44 -5.43
N LYS A 64 10.99 -1.83 -6.43
CA LYS A 64 9.57 -2.15 -6.25
C LYS A 64 9.36 -3.38 -5.35
N ALA A 65 10.17 -4.44 -5.50
CA ALA A 65 10.13 -5.61 -4.63
C ALA A 65 10.44 -5.23 -3.19
N ARG A 66 11.57 -4.54 -2.97
CA ARG A 66 12.02 -4.11 -1.64
C ARG A 66 10.99 -3.23 -0.97
N LEU A 67 10.56 -2.14 -1.63
CA LEU A 67 9.62 -1.19 -1.05
C LEU A 67 8.22 -1.79 -0.81
N CYS A 68 7.81 -2.79 -1.58
CA CYS A 68 6.55 -3.47 -1.35
C CYS A 68 6.59 -4.32 -0.07
N VAL A 69 7.68 -5.06 0.16
CA VAL A 69 7.86 -5.88 1.37
C VAL A 69 7.99 -5.00 2.61
N GLU A 70 8.88 -4.00 2.56
CA GLU A 70 9.06 -3.03 3.65
C GLU A 70 7.77 -2.25 3.94
N GLY A 71 7.10 -1.77 2.87
CA GLY A 71 5.87 -0.99 2.95
C GLY A 71 4.70 -1.79 3.53
N LYS A 72 4.58 -3.09 3.23
CA LYS A 72 3.59 -3.97 3.85
C LYS A 72 3.71 -3.96 5.37
N VAL A 73 4.92 -4.14 5.89
CA VAL A 73 5.17 -4.17 7.34
C VAL A 73 4.86 -2.81 7.97
N ALA A 74 5.35 -1.74 7.35
CA ALA A 74 5.12 -0.38 7.83
C ALA A 74 3.62 0.00 7.81
N LEU A 75 2.89 -0.43 6.77
CA LEU A 75 1.47 -0.13 6.62
C LEU A 75 0.62 -0.84 7.69
N TYR A 76 0.88 -2.13 7.96
CA TYR A 76 0.20 -2.83 9.05
C TYR A 76 0.50 -2.18 10.41
N ALA A 77 1.76 -1.85 10.68
CA ALA A 77 2.14 -1.17 11.91
C ALA A 77 1.46 0.20 12.06
N PHE A 78 1.34 0.96 10.96
CA PHE A 78 0.59 2.22 10.94
C PHE A 78 -0.90 1.99 11.25
N CYS A 79 -1.52 1.03 10.59
CA CYS A 79 -2.93 0.70 10.79
C CYS A 79 -3.22 0.30 12.24
N ASP A 80 -2.38 -0.53 12.84
CA ASP A 80 -2.49 -0.91 14.25
C ASP A 80 -2.36 0.30 15.19
N LYS A 81 -1.33 1.12 14.96
CA LYS A 81 -1.03 2.30 15.79
C LYS A 81 -2.15 3.32 15.77
N TYR A 82 -2.73 3.57 14.60
CA TYR A 82 -3.71 4.64 14.40
C TYR A 82 -5.14 4.14 14.22
N ARG A 83 -5.37 2.83 14.41
CA ARG A 83 -6.68 2.19 14.31
C ARG A 83 -7.35 2.37 12.93
N VAL A 84 -6.55 2.35 11.87
CA VAL A 84 -7.06 2.30 10.51
C VAL A 84 -7.60 0.90 10.24
N PRO A 85 -8.86 0.75 9.79
CA PRO A 85 -9.43 -0.57 9.54
C PRO A 85 -8.67 -1.34 8.44
N TYR A 86 -8.33 -2.59 8.73
CA TYR A 86 -7.75 -3.51 7.76
C TYR A 86 -8.14 -4.95 8.10
N ARG A 87 -7.97 -5.86 7.13
CA ARG A 87 -8.11 -7.30 7.35
C ARG A 87 -7.03 -8.07 6.59
N ARG A 88 -6.43 -9.05 7.23
CA ARG A 88 -5.54 -10.03 6.58
C ARG A 88 -6.38 -11.14 5.98
N VAL A 89 -6.90 -10.91 4.79
CA VAL A 89 -7.80 -11.86 4.10
C VAL A 89 -7.02 -12.95 3.36
N GLY A 90 -5.73 -12.76 3.18
CA GLY A 90 -4.90 -13.63 2.35
C GLY A 90 -5.16 -13.44 0.86
N LYS A 91 -4.45 -14.24 0.06
CA LYS A 91 -4.60 -14.28 -1.40
C LYS A 91 -4.24 -15.67 -1.91
N LEU A 92 -5.15 -16.26 -2.69
CA LEU A 92 -4.87 -17.47 -3.45
C LEU A 92 -4.37 -17.13 -4.86
N ILE A 93 -3.27 -17.75 -5.26
CA ILE A 93 -2.69 -17.69 -6.59
C ILE A 93 -2.86 -19.10 -7.16
N LEU A 94 -3.84 -19.26 -8.07
CA LEU A 94 -4.27 -20.56 -8.54
C LEU A 94 -3.35 -21.07 -9.65
N SER A 95 -3.10 -22.39 -9.66
CA SER A 95 -2.53 -23.11 -10.79
C SER A 95 -3.60 -23.90 -11.51
N ASN A 96 -3.52 -23.91 -12.83
CA ASN A 96 -4.40 -24.73 -13.69
C ASN A 96 -3.77 -26.08 -14.06
N SER A 97 -2.58 -26.37 -13.59
CA SER A 97 -1.84 -27.58 -13.92
C SER A 97 -1.33 -28.28 -12.65
N SER A 98 -1.41 -29.61 -12.64
CA SER A 98 -0.86 -30.45 -11.56
C SER A 98 0.69 -30.42 -11.48
N CYS A 99 1.35 -29.91 -12.52
CA CYS A 99 2.82 -29.77 -12.59
C CYS A 99 3.17 -28.34 -13.02
N ASP A 100 2.82 -27.36 -12.19
CA ASP A 100 2.98 -25.94 -12.56
C ASP A 100 4.34 -25.39 -12.12
N GLN A 101 5.30 -25.44 -13.06
CA GLN A 101 6.60 -24.81 -12.86
C GLN A 101 6.50 -23.29 -12.64
N ALA A 102 5.42 -22.64 -13.11
CA ALA A 102 5.24 -21.21 -12.96
C ALA A 102 4.98 -20.84 -11.49
N ILE A 103 4.14 -21.60 -10.79
CA ILE A 103 3.91 -21.42 -9.34
C ILE A 103 5.19 -21.64 -8.53
N THR A 104 5.96 -22.68 -8.86
CA THR A 104 7.23 -22.96 -8.18
C THR A 104 8.25 -21.86 -8.40
N LYS A 105 8.38 -21.38 -9.65
CA LYS A 105 9.25 -20.23 -9.97
C LYS A 105 8.80 -18.96 -9.27
N LEU A 106 7.50 -18.73 -9.21
CA LEU A 106 6.92 -17.56 -8.51
C LEU A 106 7.23 -17.60 -7.02
N ALA A 107 7.03 -18.75 -6.37
CA ALA A 107 7.36 -18.93 -4.96
C ALA A 107 8.84 -18.70 -4.66
N HIS A 108 9.72 -19.21 -5.53
CA HIS A 108 11.17 -18.99 -5.41
C HIS A 108 11.55 -17.51 -5.58
N SER A 109 10.98 -16.84 -6.59
CA SER A 109 11.17 -15.40 -6.81
C SER A 109 10.66 -14.56 -5.64
N ALA A 110 9.48 -14.89 -5.11
CA ALA A 110 8.91 -14.22 -3.95
C ALA A 110 9.80 -14.38 -2.70
N LYS A 111 10.33 -15.58 -2.47
CA LYS A 111 11.27 -15.84 -1.37
C LYS A 111 12.54 -14.99 -1.51
N SER A 112 13.06 -14.83 -2.72
CA SER A 112 14.22 -13.96 -3.00
C SER A 112 13.91 -12.46 -2.74
N ASN A 113 12.64 -12.08 -2.71
CA ASN A 113 12.19 -10.73 -2.35
C ASN A 113 11.94 -10.56 -0.83
N GLY A 114 12.11 -11.62 -0.01
CA GLY A 114 11.81 -11.60 1.42
C GLY A 114 10.34 -11.90 1.76
N VAL A 115 9.61 -12.56 0.85
CA VAL A 115 8.25 -13.07 1.11
C VAL A 115 8.38 -14.53 1.54
N ASP A 116 8.46 -14.77 2.85
CA ASP A 116 8.79 -16.08 3.43
C ASP A 116 7.57 -16.87 3.93
N ASP A 117 6.37 -16.30 3.80
CA ASP A 117 5.13 -16.80 4.38
C ASP A 117 4.19 -17.49 3.38
N LEU A 118 4.65 -17.76 2.15
CA LEU A 118 3.83 -18.42 1.14
C LEU A 118 3.63 -19.91 1.48
N GLU A 119 2.38 -20.36 1.37
CA GLU A 119 2.00 -21.76 1.60
C GLU A 119 1.53 -22.42 0.32
N TYR A 120 1.94 -23.68 0.09
CA TYR A 120 1.36 -24.53 -0.95
C TYR A 120 0.06 -25.17 -0.45
N TRP A 121 -1.02 -24.96 -1.19
CA TRP A 121 -2.30 -25.58 -0.92
C TRP A 121 -2.66 -26.59 -2.01
N ALA A 122 -3.04 -27.79 -1.60
CA ALA A 122 -3.63 -28.81 -2.46
C ALA A 122 -5.14 -28.56 -2.65
N GLU A 123 -5.73 -29.24 -3.63
CA GLU A 123 -7.12 -29.08 -4.03
C GLU A 123 -8.11 -29.18 -2.86
N ASP A 124 -7.93 -30.14 -1.96
CA ASP A 124 -8.83 -30.35 -0.83
C ASP A 124 -8.86 -29.13 0.12
N ARG A 125 -7.68 -28.55 0.40
CA ARG A 125 -7.59 -27.33 1.23
C ARG A 125 -8.23 -26.13 0.55
N ILE A 126 -8.06 -26.01 -0.77
CA ILE A 126 -8.69 -24.95 -1.58
C ILE A 126 -10.20 -25.09 -1.52
N LYS A 127 -10.74 -26.30 -1.74
CA LYS A 127 -12.18 -26.57 -1.70
C LYS A 127 -12.83 -26.25 -0.35
N ILE A 128 -12.12 -26.53 0.74
CA ILE A 128 -12.61 -26.21 2.10
C ILE A 128 -12.69 -24.70 2.32
N ALA A 129 -11.64 -23.98 1.92
CA ALA A 129 -11.56 -22.52 2.13
C ALA A 129 -12.45 -21.73 1.15
N GLU A 130 -12.47 -22.17 -0.12
CA GLU A 130 -13.15 -21.49 -1.23
C GLU A 130 -13.92 -22.52 -2.09
N PRO A 131 -15.12 -22.94 -1.66
CA PRO A 131 -15.86 -24.06 -2.30
C PRO A 131 -16.19 -23.85 -3.77
N ALA A 132 -16.24 -22.60 -4.24
CA ALA A 132 -16.48 -22.25 -5.63
C ALA A 132 -15.23 -22.33 -6.53
N VAL A 133 -14.03 -22.38 -5.94
CA VAL A 133 -12.77 -22.42 -6.68
C VAL A 133 -12.45 -23.85 -7.11
N ARG A 134 -11.98 -24.00 -8.36
CA ARG A 134 -11.51 -25.27 -8.92
C ARG A 134 -10.06 -25.10 -9.39
N ALA A 135 -9.12 -25.63 -8.63
CA ALA A 135 -7.71 -25.64 -8.99
C ALA A 135 -7.03 -26.82 -8.29
N PRO A 136 -6.10 -27.53 -8.97
CA PRO A 136 -5.36 -28.64 -8.36
C PRO A 136 -4.39 -28.16 -7.28
N HIS A 137 -3.84 -26.95 -7.43
CA HIS A 137 -2.89 -26.35 -6.49
C HIS A 137 -3.05 -24.84 -6.45
N ALA A 138 -2.61 -24.25 -5.34
CA ALA A 138 -2.47 -22.80 -5.18
C ALA A 138 -1.25 -22.45 -4.33
N LEU A 139 -0.74 -21.22 -4.49
CA LEU A 139 0.02 -20.54 -3.45
C LEU A 139 -0.91 -19.65 -2.66
N PHE A 140 -0.90 -19.80 -1.36
CA PHE A 140 -1.59 -18.90 -0.45
C PHE A 140 -0.61 -17.92 0.17
N SER A 141 -0.96 -16.64 0.14
CA SER A 141 -0.21 -15.55 0.77
C SER A 141 -0.98 -15.02 1.97
N PRO A 142 -0.69 -15.47 3.18
CA PRO A 142 -1.44 -15.07 4.38
C PRO A 142 -1.25 -13.60 4.74
N SER A 143 -0.11 -13.00 4.39
CA SER A 143 0.19 -11.59 4.69
C SER A 143 -0.41 -10.58 3.71
N THR A 144 -1.05 -11.04 2.63
CA THR A 144 -1.85 -10.16 1.78
C THR A 144 -3.13 -9.75 2.52
N GLY A 145 -3.49 -8.49 2.43
CA GLY A 145 -4.68 -7.98 3.11
C GLY A 145 -5.40 -6.90 2.33
N ILE A 146 -6.41 -6.33 2.94
CA ILE A 146 -7.14 -5.15 2.46
C ILE A 146 -7.21 -4.13 3.58
N LEU A 147 -7.25 -2.84 3.24
CA LEU A 147 -7.42 -1.74 4.19
C LEU A 147 -8.48 -0.76 3.68
N ASP A 148 -9.00 0.04 4.59
CA ASP A 148 -9.78 1.22 4.26
C ASP A 148 -8.83 2.33 3.82
N SER A 149 -8.69 2.51 2.51
CA SER A 149 -7.77 3.49 1.92
C SER A 149 -8.19 4.94 2.19
N HIS A 150 -9.49 5.20 2.30
CA HIS A 150 -10.01 6.52 2.64
C HIS A 150 -9.66 6.89 4.08
N GLN A 151 -9.94 5.99 5.03
CA GLN A 151 -9.59 6.19 6.43
C GLN A 151 -8.07 6.32 6.63
N TYR A 152 -7.28 5.59 5.85
CA TYR A 152 -5.81 5.72 5.86
C TYR A 152 -5.36 7.13 5.44
N MET A 153 -5.88 7.64 4.31
CA MET A 153 -5.57 9.00 3.84
C MET A 153 -6.06 10.08 4.81
N GLN A 154 -7.28 9.94 5.34
CA GLN A 154 -7.83 10.86 6.33
C GLN A 154 -6.96 10.91 7.59
N THR A 155 -6.49 9.75 8.05
CA THR A 155 -5.61 9.66 9.22
C THR A 155 -4.29 10.35 8.96
N LEU A 156 -3.67 10.12 7.78
CA LEU A 156 -2.44 10.82 7.39
C LEU A 156 -2.63 12.33 7.35
N LEU A 157 -3.73 12.82 6.74
CA LEU A 157 -4.05 14.25 6.68
C LEU A 157 -4.14 14.84 8.08
N THR A 158 -4.96 14.24 8.94
CA THR A 158 -5.15 14.71 10.32
C THR A 158 -3.84 14.77 11.10
N LEU A 159 -3.00 13.72 11.01
CA LEU A 159 -1.70 13.68 11.69
C LEU A 159 -0.73 14.73 11.17
N ASN A 160 -0.76 15.03 9.87
CA ASN A 160 0.09 16.02 9.25
C ASN A 160 -0.33 17.44 9.66
N GLU A 161 -1.63 17.75 9.67
CA GLU A 161 -2.17 19.02 10.16
C GLU A 161 -1.85 19.25 11.65
N GLN A 162 -1.98 18.21 12.49
CA GLN A 162 -1.60 18.28 13.91
C GLN A 162 -0.11 18.59 14.10
N ARG A 163 0.74 18.28 13.12
CA ARG A 163 2.17 18.63 13.10
C ARG A 163 2.49 19.95 12.41
N GLY A 164 1.47 20.73 12.06
CA GLY A 164 1.61 22.06 11.51
C GLY A 164 1.69 22.13 9.98
N MET A 165 1.38 21.06 9.26
CA MET A 165 1.22 21.13 7.81
C MET A 165 0.01 21.98 7.44
N LEU A 166 0.17 22.90 6.48
CA LEU A 166 -0.95 23.60 5.88
C LEU A 166 -1.55 22.75 4.75
N TYR A 167 -2.83 22.41 4.85
CA TYR A 167 -3.58 21.81 3.77
C TYR A 167 -4.35 22.88 2.99
N ALA A 168 -4.14 22.96 1.67
CA ALA A 168 -4.74 23.94 0.78
C ALA A 168 -5.52 23.24 -0.36
N PRO A 169 -6.80 22.83 -0.11
CA PRO A 169 -7.67 22.32 -1.16
C PRO A 169 -8.07 23.43 -2.14
N ARG A 170 -8.57 23.06 -3.33
CA ARG A 170 -8.94 23.95 -4.43
C ARG A 170 -7.78 24.85 -4.88
N THR A 171 -6.57 24.38 -4.70
CA THR A 171 -5.34 25.11 -5.04
C THR A 171 -4.53 24.32 -6.06
N LYS A 172 -4.54 24.83 -7.31
CA LYS A 172 -3.81 24.24 -8.43
C LYS A 172 -2.48 24.96 -8.64
N ILE A 173 -1.38 24.22 -8.68
CA ILE A 173 -0.07 24.76 -9.10
C ILE A 173 -0.09 24.88 -10.62
N THR A 174 0.18 26.07 -11.14
CA THR A 174 0.16 26.36 -12.58
C THR A 174 1.56 26.45 -13.18
N SER A 175 2.55 26.85 -12.40
CA SER A 175 3.96 26.94 -12.84
C SER A 175 4.92 26.83 -11.66
N VAL A 176 6.13 26.41 -11.95
CA VAL A 176 7.27 26.41 -11.03
C VAL A 176 8.41 27.15 -11.73
N HIS A 177 9.05 28.09 -11.05
CA HIS A 177 10.15 28.91 -11.59
C HIS A 177 11.43 28.65 -10.83
#